data_c18d7552c9e571ce0dd43b71983a25b7
#
_entry.id   c18d7552c9e571ce0dd43b71983a25b7
#
_cell.length_a   1.000
_cell.length_b   1.000
_cell.length_c   1.000
_cell.angle_alpha   90.00
_cell.angle_beta   90.00
_cell.angle_gamma   90.00
#
_symmetry.space_group_name_H-M   'P 1'
#
loop_
_entity.id
_entity.type
_entity.pdbx_description
1 polymer ?
#
loop_
_entity_poly.entity_id
_entity_poly.type
_entity_poly.pdbx_seq_one_letter_code
_entity_poly.pdbx_strand_id
1 'polypeptide(L)'
;VLIDTYSTFNFYFAYLCSQLCRILKLKYVPILHGGNLPNRLKKNPKLSKDIFNKAHKNIGPSLYIMASFKGFGYDNVVYIPNTIELKNYPFQKRTFDNIHLLWVRSFSKIYNTNLAIEILSLLNEKNTDATLCMVGPENDGSLQKAKKYAKELNVEVNFTGKLSKQAWVTRSQDYNIFINTTNFDNMPVSIIEAMALGLPVVSTHVGGMPFLIENGEEGILVAPNQADLFVKAIKQLQANPDETYRMIANARKKVEMFDWEIVKKQWFGILSG
;
A
#
# COMPACT_ATOMS: atom_id res chain seq x y z
N VAL A 1 5.69 16.75 19.10
CA VAL A 1 4.40 16.61 18.38
C VAL A 1 4.63 15.81 17.12
N LEU A 2 3.81 14.76 16.85
CA LEU A 2 3.81 14.03 15.59
C LEU A 2 2.80 14.68 14.64
N ILE A 3 3.16 14.83 13.35
CA ILE A 3 2.34 15.49 12.34
C ILE A 3 2.21 14.58 11.10
N ASP A 4 1.05 13.94 10.94
CA ASP A 4 0.76 13.18 9.72
C ASP A 4 0.77 14.11 8.50
N THR A 5 1.63 13.82 7.54
CA THR A 5 1.89 14.71 6.41
C THR A 5 1.58 14.01 5.09
N TYR A 6 0.59 14.55 4.37
CA TYR A 6 0.13 14.05 3.07
C TYR A 6 0.40 15.06 1.96
N SER A 7 0.33 14.61 0.72
CA SER A 7 0.55 15.45 -0.47
C SER A 7 -0.70 16.23 -0.93
N THR A 8 -1.87 15.93 -0.36
CA THR A 8 -3.16 16.53 -0.68
C THR A 8 -3.38 17.85 0.07
N PHE A 9 -4.63 18.25 0.25
CA PHE A 9 -5.00 19.43 1.04
C PHE A 9 -4.47 19.36 2.49
N ASN A 10 -4.33 18.16 3.05
CA ASN A 10 -3.76 17.93 4.37
C ASN A 10 -2.31 18.43 4.54
N PHE A 11 -1.59 18.69 3.43
CA PHE A 11 -0.29 19.35 3.47
C PHE A 11 -0.33 20.72 4.17
N TYR A 12 -1.41 21.49 3.95
CA TYR A 12 -1.58 22.81 4.58
C TYR A 12 -1.87 22.69 6.08
N PHE A 13 -2.55 21.64 6.53
CA PHE A 13 -2.67 21.36 7.96
C PHE A 13 -1.31 21.07 8.60
N ALA A 14 -0.48 20.25 7.95
CA ALA A 14 0.88 19.99 8.43
C ALA A 14 1.70 21.29 8.51
N TYR A 15 1.56 22.19 7.53
CA TYR A 15 2.18 23.51 7.57
C TYR A 15 1.70 24.31 8.79
N LEU A 16 0.40 24.48 8.98
CA LEU A 16 -0.16 25.25 10.10
C LEU A 16 0.26 24.66 11.45
N CYS A 17 0.17 23.33 11.62
CA CYS A 17 0.63 22.65 12.83
C CYS A 17 2.12 22.90 13.08
N SER A 18 2.96 22.85 12.05
CA SER A 18 4.39 23.10 12.19
C SER A 18 4.69 24.55 12.64
N GLN A 19 3.92 25.55 12.12
CA GLN A 19 4.07 26.96 12.56
C GLN A 19 3.65 27.12 14.03
N LEU A 20 2.53 26.50 14.43
CA LEU A 20 2.06 26.53 15.82
C LEU A 20 3.09 25.87 16.77
N CYS A 21 3.64 24.71 16.41
CA CYS A 21 4.70 24.07 17.19
C CYS A 21 5.91 25.02 17.39
N ARG A 22 6.30 25.76 16.34
CA ARG A 22 7.40 26.71 16.42
C ARG A 22 7.11 27.90 17.34
N ILE A 23 5.88 28.46 17.26
CA ILE A 23 5.46 29.55 18.16
C ILE A 23 5.51 29.07 19.60
N LEU A 24 5.04 27.85 19.85
CA LEU A 24 5.01 27.22 21.17
C LEU A 24 6.35 26.61 21.61
N LYS A 25 7.40 26.73 20.79
CA LYS A 25 8.75 26.16 21.01
C LYS A 25 8.74 24.64 21.25
N LEU A 26 7.80 23.93 20.61
CA LEU A 26 7.66 22.48 20.67
C LEU A 26 8.44 21.80 19.53
N LYS A 27 9.16 20.73 19.86
CA LYS A 27 9.74 19.84 18.84
C LYS A 27 8.61 19.16 18.08
N TYR A 28 8.72 19.09 16.74
CA TYR A 28 7.74 18.39 15.90
C TYR A 28 8.41 17.45 14.89
N VAL A 29 7.71 16.39 14.55
CA VAL A 29 8.18 15.29 13.69
C VAL A 29 7.12 15.02 12.62
N PRO A 30 7.27 15.48 11.38
CA PRO A 30 6.41 15.10 10.27
C PRO A 30 6.59 13.63 9.92
N ILE A 31 5.46 12.91 9.76
CA ILE A 31 5.40 11.53 9.25
C ILE A 31 4.94 11.60 7.80
N LEU A 32 5.79 11.19 6.87
CA LEU A 32 5.67 11.46 5.43
C LEU A 32 4.81 10.38 4.72
N HIS A 33 3.52 10.31 5.01
CA HIS A 33 2.61 9.29 4.46
C HIS A 33 2.30 9.48 2.97
N GLY A 34 2.31 10.71 2.48
CA GLY A 34 1.88 11.00 1.12
C GLY A 34 2.87 10.55 0.05
N GLY A 35 2.53 9.50 -0.71
CA GLY A 35 3.36 9.02 -1.80
C GLY A 35 3.70 10.11 -2.84
N ASN A 36 2.82 11.07 -3.08
CA ASN A 36 3.04 12.19 -4.02
C ASN A 36 3.72 13.42 -3.39
N LEU A 37 4.33 13.30 -2.19
CA LEU A 37 5.08 14.37 -1.55
C LEU A 37 6.24 14.90 -2.42
N PRO A 38 6.99 14.09 -3.19
CA PRO A 38 8.03 14.64 -4.07
C PRO A 38 7.53 15.70 -5.05
N ASN A 39 6.32 15.52 -5.61
CA ASN A 39 5.69 16.54 -6.45
C ASN A 39 5.26 17.77 -5.65
N ARG A 40 4.86 17.59 -4.39
CA ARG A 40 4.54 18.70 -3.48
C ARG A 40 5.79 19.55 -3.18
N LEU A 41 6.93 18.91 -2.94
CA LEU A 41 8.22 19.58 -2.74
C LEU A 41 8.58 20.49 -3.95
N LYS A 42 8.37 19.98 -5.18
CA LYS A 42 8.58 20.76 -6.41
C LYS A 42 7.62 21.94 -6.54
N LYS A 43 6.32 21.71 -6.27
CA LYS A 43 5.27 22.73 -6.48
C LYS A 43 5.26 23.81 -5.39
N ASN A 44 5.60 23.47 -4.16
CA ASN A 44 5.56 24.38 -3.00
C ASN A 44 6.87 24.40 -2.21
N PRO A 45 8.01 24.78 -2.86
CA PRO A 45 9.34 24.64 -2.24
C PRO A 45 9.51 25.49 -0.97
N LYS A 46 8.94 26.70 -0.92
CA LYS A 46 9.03 27.58 0.25
C LYS A 46 8.31 26.97 1.47
N LEU A 47 7.04 26.59 1.31
CA LEU A 47 6.26 25.95 2.39
C LEU A 47 6.90 24.63 2.83
N SER A 48 7.40 23.83 1.90
CA SER A 48 8.08 22.57 2.18
C SER A 48 9.35 22.80 3.03
N LYS A 49 10.17 23.79 2.67
CA LYS A 49 11.34 24.16 3.47
C LYS A 49 10.95 24.62 4.88
N ASP A 50 9.87 25.39 5.01
CA ASP A 50 9.38 25.84 6.31
C ASP A 50 8.90 24.70 7.22
N ILE A 51 8.32 23.65 6.66
CA ILE A 51 7.93 22.45 7.42
C ILE A 51 9.16 21.61 7.74
N PHE A 52 9.88 21.17 6.70
CA PHE A 52 10.77 20.01 6.80
C PHE A 52 12.18 20.37 7.30
N ASN A 53 12.75 21.53 6.94
CA ASN A 53 14.07 21.92 7.44
C ASN A 53 14.08 22.24 8.94
N LYS A 54 12.93 22.69 9.46
CA LYS A 54 12.80 23.10 10.87
C LYS A 54 12.22 22.01 11.77
N ALA A 55 11.89 20.86 11.17
CA ALA A 55 11.46 19.68 11.91
C ALA A 55 12.63 19.09 12.72
N HIS A 56 12.34 18.56 13.91
CA HIS A 56 13.33 17.79 14.68
C HIS A 56 13.87 16.61 13.85
N LYS A 57 12.99 15.82 13.29
CA LYS A 57 13.24 14.77 12.29
C LYS A 57 12.05 14.69 11.35
N ASN A 58 12.27 14.25 10.11
CA ASN A 58 11.22 13.86 9.17
C ASN A 58 11.21 12.35 9.06
N ILE A 59 10.08 11.69 9.28
CA ILE A 59 9.99 10.23 9.22
C ILE A 59 9.46 9.78 7.87
N GLY A 60 10.32 9.13 7.09
CA GLY A 60 9.96 8.51 5.82
C GLY A 60 9.58 7.04 6.02
N PRO A 61 8.31 6.64 5.76
CA PRO A 61 7.90 5.25 5.92
C PRO A 61 8.41 4.32 4.81
N SER A 62 9.03 4.86 3.77
CA SER A 62 9.63 4.09 2.68
C SER A 62 10.98 4.66 2.25
N LEU A 63 11.83 3.79 1.69
CA LEU A 63 13.08 4.22 1.07
C LEU A 63 12.85 5.13 -0.14
N TYR A 64 11.71 5.00 -0.82
CA TYR A 64 11.28 5.90 -1.89
C TYR A 64 11.17 7.36 -1.40
N ILE A 65 10.43 7.59 -0.32
CA ILE A 65 10.29 8.93 0.27
C ILE A 65 11.62 9.44 0.83
N MET A 66 12.39 8.55 1.50
CA MET A 66 13.72 8.91 1.97
C MET A 66 14.64 9.41 0.85
N ALA A 67 14.77 8.62 -0.23
CA ALA A 67 15.60 8.99 -1.38
C ALA A 67 15.14 10.31 -2.01
N SER A 68 13.81 10.48 -2.15
CA SER A 68 13.24 11.72 -2.67
C SER A 68 13.58 12.93 -1.80
N PHE A 69 13.39 12.85 -0.48
CA PHE A 69 13.66 13.96 0.43
C PHE A 69 15.15 14.31 0.46
N LYS A 70 16.04 13.31 0.50
CA LYS A 70 17.50 13.53 0.39
C LYS A 70 17.86 14.21 -0.94
N GLY A 71 17.25 13.81 -2.05
CA GLY A 71 17.45 14.44 -3.35
C GLY A 71 17.00 15.91 -3.42
N PHE A 72 16.09 16.33 -2.53
CA PHE A 72 15.71 17.74 -2.35
C PHE A 72 16.52 18.49 -1.28
N GLY A 73 17.55 17.85 -0.70
CA GLY A 73 18.45 18.45 0.29
C GLY A 73 17.93 18.45 1.73
N TYR A 74 17.05 17.51 2.08
CA TYR A 74 16.60 17.31 3.46
C TYR A 74 17.41 16.19 4.14
N ASP A 75 18.42 16.57 4.93
CA ASP A 75 19.33 15.62 5.61
C ASP A 75 18.77 15.08 6.93
N ASN A 76 17.74 15.73 7.48
CA ASN A 76 17.07 15.33 8.73
C ASN A 76 15.96 14.30 8.54
N VAL A 77 15.99 13.52 7.44
CA VAL A 77 15.02 12.44 7.18
C VAL A 77 15.54 11.11 7.70
N VAL A 78 14.70 10.37 8.42
CA VAL A 78 14.97 9.06 9.00
C VAL A 78 13.96 8.04 8.48
N TYR A 79 14.44 6.85 8.16
CA TYR A 79 13.56 5.74 7.75
C TYR A 79 12.97 5.04 8.97
N ILE A 80 11.67 5.07 9.10
CA ILE A 80 10.91 4.22 10.02
C ILE A 80 9.71 3.68 9.23
N PRO A 81 9.66 2.37 8.93
CA PRO A 81 8.62 1.79 8.08
C PRO A 81 7.23 1.86 8.73
N ASN A 82 6.20 1.79 7.90
CA ASN A 82 4.85 1.48 8.38
C ASN A 82 4.87 0.12 9.08
N THR A 83 4.11 -0.01 10.16
CA THR A 83 4.13 -1.19 11.02
C THR A 83 2.80 -1.92 11.03
N ILE A 84 2.86 -3.20 11.36
CA ILE A 84 1.73 -4.03 11.75
C ILE A 84 2.04 -4.71 13.09
N GLU A 85 1.02 -5.15 13.81
CA GLU A 85 1.18 -6.10 14.90
C GLU A 85 1.07 -7.51 14.31
N LEU A 86 2.22 -8.12 14.01
CA LEU A 86 2.30 -9.37 13.23
C LEU A 86 1.48 -10.52 13.83
N LYS A 87 1.32 -10.54 15.16
CA LYS A 87 0.49 -11.53 15.89
C LYS A 87 -0.99 -11.53 15.44
N ASN A 88 -1.49 -10.41 14.86
CA ASN A 88 -2.87 -10.29 14.39
C ASN A 88 -3.05 -10.79 12.95
N TYR A 89 -1.97 -11.25 12.30
CA TYR A 89 -1.94 -11.69 10.90
C TYR A 89 -1.40 -13.13 10.81
N PRO A 90 -2.23 -14.14 11.13
CA PRO A 90 -1.82 -15.54 11.10
C PRO A 90 -1.47 -15.95 9.67
N PHE A 91 -0.27 -16.49 9.51
CA PHE A 91 0.18 -17.01 8.22
C PHE A 91 -0.65 -18.25 7.85
N GLN A 92 -1.16 -18.27 6.62
CA GLN A 92 -1.90 -19.40 6.07
C GLN A 92 -1.30 -19.87 4.76
N LYS A 93 -1.01 -21.17 4.66
CA LYS A 93 -0.67 -21.80 3.38
C LYS A 93 -1.91 -21.88 2.50
N ARG A 94 -1.76 -21.55 1.22
CA ARG A 94 -2.90 -21.46 0.27
C ARG A 94 -2.67 -22.41 -0.89
N THR A 95 -3.75 -22.85 -1.53
CA THR A 95 -3.72 -23.59 -2.79
C THR A 95 -4.08 -22.66 -3.95
N PHE A 96 -3.69 -23.03 -5.15
CA PHE A 96 -3.89 -22.23 -6.37
C PHE A 96 -4.68 -22.99 -7.44
N ASP A 97 -5.51 -23.97 -7.03
CA ASP A 97 -6.36 -24.73 -7.94
C ASP A 97 -7.37 -23.84 -8.65
N ASN A 98 -7.97 -22.93 -7.90
CA ASN A 98 -8.85 -21.87 -8.38
C ASN A 98 -8.24 -20.48 -8.07
N ILE A 99 -8.70 -19.43 -8.75
CA ILE A 99 -8.23 -18.07 -8.56
C ILE A 99 -9.26 -17.26 -7.76
N HIS A 100 -8.92 -16.94 -6.52
CA HIS A 100 -9.74 -16.11 -5.63
C HIS A 100 -8.97 -14.84 -5.28
N LEU A 101 -9.34 -13.72 -5.96
CA LEU A 101 -8.65 -12.45 -5.85
C LEU A 101 -9.18 -11.62 -4.68
N LEU A 102 -8.27 -11.03 -3.91
CA LEU A 102 -8.59 -10.07 -2.86
C LEU A 102 -7.95 -8.71 -3.18
N TRP A 103 -8.76 -7.65 -3.09
CA TRP A 103 -8.34 -6.26 -3.21
C TRP A 103 -8.79 -5.49 -1.97
N VAL A 104 -7.87 -4.82 -1.26
CA VAL A 104 -8.18 -4.12 0.00
C VAL A 104 -7.65 -2.68 -0.04
N ARG A 105 -8.52 -1.72 -0.37
CA ARG A 105 -8.23 -0.29 -0.45
C ARG A 105 -9.52 0.53 -0.29
N SER A 106 -9.43 1.82 -0.01
CA SER A 106 -10.58 2.71 -0.22
C SER A 106 -10.92 2.83 -1.71
N PHE A 107 -12.20 2.96 -2.02
CA PHE A 107 -12.62 3.19 -3.41
C PHE A 107 -12.32 4.63 -3.79
N SER A 108 -11.20 4.81 -4.49
CA SER A 108 -10.73 6.10 -4.98
C SER A 108 -10.03 5.94 -6.33
N LYS A 109 -10.10 6.97 -7.16
CA LYS A 109 -9.46 7.02 -8.49
C LYS A 109 -7.98 6.65 -8.46
N ILE A 110 -7.27 7.00 -7.38
CA ILE A 110 -5.84 6.71 -7.24
C ILE A 110 -5.56 5.20 -7.19
N TYR A 111 -6.51 4.41 -6.68
CA TYR A 111 -6.35 2.95 -6.53
C TYR A 111 -6.89 2.15 -7.71
N ASN A 112 -7.40 2.84 -8.76
CA ASN A 112 -7.79 2.26 -10.03
C ASN A 112 -8.67 1.00 -9.90
N THR A 113 -9.83 1.18 -9.27
CA THR A 113 -10.79 0.10 -8.98
C THR A 113 -11.27 -0.64 -10.23
N ASN A 114 -11.39 0.08 -11.36
CA ASN A 114 -11.84 -0.51 -12.62
C ASN A 114 -10.85 -1.54 -13.17
N LEU A 115 -9.54 -1.31 -13.00
CA LEU A 115 -8.52 -2.27 -13.42
C LEU A 115 -8.66 -3.63 -12.71
N ALA A 116 -9.05 -3.63 -11.41
CA ALA A 116 -9.29 -4.88 -10.70
C ALA A 116 -10.46 -5.69 -11.29
N ILE A 117 -11.49 -5.01 -11.74
CA ILE A 117 -12.67 -5.60 -12.38
C ILE A 117 -12.34 -6.11 -13.80
N GLU A 118 -11.55 -5.35 -14.55
CA GLU A 118 -11.07 -5.72 -15.88
C GLU A 118 -10.18 -7.00 -15.80
N ILE A 119 -9.32 -7.10 -14.79
CA ILE A 119 -8.52 -8.31 -14.54
C ILE A 119 -9.43 -9.53 -14.34
N LEU A 120 -10.51 -9.40 -13.54
CA LEU A 120 -11.48 -10.47 -13.33
C LEU A 120 -12.16 -10.87 -14.64
N SER A 121 -12.62 -9.88 -15.43
CA SER A 121 -13.27 -10.11 -16.73
C SER A 121 -12.36 -10.92 -17.65
N LEU A 122 -11.10 -10.48 -17.84
CA LEU A 122 -10.14 -11.16 -18.70
C LEU A 122 -9.75 -12.58 -18.20
N LEU A 123 -9.76 -12.82 -16.89
CA LEU A 123 -9.56 -14.17 -16.36
C LEU A 123 -10.73 -15.08 -16.73
N ASN A 124 -11.98 -14.61 -16.58
CA ASN A 124 -13.17 -15.40 -16.84
C ASN A 124 -13.40 -15.63 -18.35
N GLU A 125 -13.06 -14.67 -19.22
CA GLU A 125 -13.04 -14.86 -20.69
C GLU A 125 -12.12 -16.00 -21.13
N LYS A 126 -11.07 -16.29 -20.37
CA LYS A 126 -10.13 -17.40 -20.60
C LYS A 126 -10.53 -18.69 -19.91
N ASN A 127 -11.83 -18.88 -19.62
CA ASN A 127 -12.41 -20.04 -18.94
C ASN A 127 -11.77 -20.34 -17.57
N THR A 128 -11.38 -19.30 -16.86
CA THR A 128 -10.90 -19.41 -15.49
C THR A 128 -12.06 -19.04 -14.56
N ASP A 129 -12.48 -19.96 -13.70
CA ASP A 129 -13.50 -19.67 -12.67
C ASP A 129 -12.86 -18.82 -11.56
N ALA A 130 -12.63 -17.55 -11.88
CA ALA A 130 -12.01 -16.60 -10.97
C ALA A 130 -13.05 -15.77 -10.23
N THR A 131 -12.77 -15.44 -8.97
CA THR A 131 -13.60 -14.57 -8.14
C THR A 131 -12.81 -13.35 -7.66
N LEU A 132 -13.52 -12.25 -7.35
CA LEU A 132 -12.93 -11.03 -6.82
C LEU A 132 -13.73 -10.49 -5.64
N CYS A 133 -13.04 -10.26 -4.52
CA CYS A 133 -13.57 -9.48 -3.41
C CYS A 133 -12.86 -8.14 -3.30
N MET A 134 -13.64 -7.07 -3.22
CA MET A 134 -13.15 -5.70 -3.04
C MET A 134 -13.61 -5.14 -1.70
N VAL A 135 -12.65 -4.89 -0.81
CA VAL A 135 -12.86 -4.44 0.56
C VAL A 135 -12.41 -2.98 0.70
N GLY A 136 -13.28 -2.13 1.21
CA GLY A 136 -12.90 -0.77 1.56
C GLY A 136 -14.05 0.23 1.59
N PRO A 137 -13.82 1.41 2.18
CA PRO A 137 -14.82 2.48 2.20
C PRO A 137 -14.90 3.20 0.86
N GLU A 138 -16.06 3.78 0.58
CA GLU A 138 -16.25 4.78 -0.48
C GLU A 138 -15.50 6.07 -0.13
N ASN A 139 -14.92 6.75 -1.10
CA ASN A 139 -14.17 7.99 -0.88
C ASN A 139 -14.49 9.12 -1.88
N ASP A 140 -14.63 8.82 -3.18
CA ASP A 140 -14.75 9.85 -4.24
C ASP A 140 -15.73 9.48 -5.38
N GLY A 141 -16.70 8.63 -5.10
CA GLY A 141 -17.65 8.10 -6.09
C GLY A 141 -17.13 6.90 -6.88
N SER A 142 -15.92 6.40 -6.56
CA SER A 142 -15.31 5.27 -7.27
C SER A 142 -16.02 3.93 -7.03
N LEU A 143 -16.66 3.71 -5.88
CA LEU A 143 -17.41 2.48 -5.61
C LEU A 143 -18.61 2.34 -6.56
N GLN A 144 -19.36 3.42 -6.75
CA GLN A 144 -20.51 3.37 -7.65
C GLN A 144 -20.09 3.17 -9.12
N LYS A 145 -18.97 3.78 -9.51
CA LYS A 145 -18.37 3.57 -10.84
C LYS A 145 -17.89 2.13 -11.01
N ALA A 146 -17.24 1.57 -10.01
CA ALA A 146 -16.80 0.18 -10.01
C ALA A 146 -17.98 -0.80 -10.14
N LYS A 147 -19.05 -0.59 -9.36
CA LYS A 147 -20.27 -1.41 -9.46
C LYS A 147 -20.92 -1.32 -10.84
N LYS A 148 -20.97 -0.11 -11.44
CA LYS A 148 -21.49 0.07 -12.79
C LYS A 148 -20.62 -0.65 -13.82
N TYR A 149 -19.30 -0.51 -13.71
CA TYR A 149 -18.34 -1.13 -14.61
C TYR A 149 -18.37 -2.67 -14.54
N ALA A 150 -18.54 -3.25 -13.36
CA ALA A 150 -18.70 -4.70 -13.20
C ALA A 150 -19.96 -5.20 -13.94
N LYS A 151 -21.08 -4.45 -13.89
CA LYS A 151 -22.30 -4.77 -14.66
C LYS A 151 -22.07 -4.66 -16.17
N GLU A 152 -21.36 -3.62 -16.64
CA GLU A 152 -21.05 -3.42 -18.05
C GLU A 152 -20.19 -4.58 -18.61
N LEU A 153 -19.27 -5.12 -17.82
CA LEU A 153 -18.44 -6.27 -18.18
C LEU A 153 -19.11 -7.64 -17.88
N ASN A 154 -20.34 -7.63 -17.33
CA ASN A 154 -21.08 -8.83 -16.94
C ASN A 154 -20.25 -9.78 -16.00
N VAL A 155 -19.54 -9.21 -15.01
CA VAL A 155 -18.79 -9.95 -14.00
C VAL A 155 -19.35 -9.72 -12.61
N GLU A 156 -19.36 -10.79 -11.81
CA GLU A 156 -19.80 -10.72 -10.42
C GLU A 156 -18.60 -10.37 -9.51
N VAL A 157 -18.74 -9.29 -8.74
CA VAL A 157 -17.73 -8.80 -7.78
C VAL A 157 -18.36 -8.68 -6.40
N ASN A 158 -17.70 -9.24 -5.40
CA ASN A 158 -18.10 -9.10 -4.00
C ASN A 158 -17.60 -7.75 -3.43
N PHE A 159 -18.47 -6.76 -3.34
CA PHE A 159 -18.18 -5.45 -2.73
C PHE A 159 -18.62 -5.46 -1.26
N THR A 160 -17.69 -5.55 -0.32
CA THR A 160 -18.03 -5.65 1.11
C THR A 160 -18.26 -4.31 1.79
N GLY A 161 -17.80 -3.20 1.20
CA GLY A 161 -17.66 -1.93 1.90
C GLY A 161 -16.50 -1.97 2.93
N LYS A 162 -16.50 -1.05 3.89
CA LYS A 162 -15.49 -0.97 4.94
C LYS A 162 -15.67 -2.13 5.94
N LEU A 163 -14.63 -2.90 6.16
CA LEU A 163 -14.54 -3.92 7.21
C LEU A 163 -13.62 -3.46 8.34
N SER A 164 -13.83 -4.02 9.53
CA SER A 164 -12.84 -3.91 10.62
C SER A 164 -11.57 -4.70 10.25
N LYS A 165 -10.46 -4.42 10.94
CA LYS A 165 -9.20 -5.18 10.73
C LYS A 165 -9.43 -6.68 10.89
N GLN A 166 -10.03 -7.11 11.99
CA GLN A 166 -10.31 -8.51 12.24
C GLN A 166 -11.21 -9.13 11.16
N ALA A 167 -12.25 -8.41 10.72
CA ALA A 167 -13.19 -8.93 9.74
C ALA A 167 -12.54 -9.17 8.36
N TRP A 168 -11.65 -8.27 7.89
CA TRP A 168 -11.00 -8.50 6.61
C TRP A 168 -9.86 -9.54 6.71
N VAL A 169 -9.17 -9.63 7.86
CA VAL A 169 -8.22 -10.73 8.13
C VAL A 169 -8.94 -12.08 8.07
N THR A 170 -10.10 -12.22 8.71
CA THR A 170 -10.93 -13.42 8.60
C THR A 170 -11.37 -13.66 7.16
N ARG A 171 -11.87 -12.62 6.48
CA ARG A 171 -12.28 -12.71 5.07
C ARG A 171 -11.14 -13.15 4.15
N SER A 172 -9.90 -12.75 4.42
CA SER A 172 -8.74 -13.11 3.60
C SER A 172 -8.48 -14.62 3.51
N GLN A 173 -9.04 -15.41 4.42
CA GLN A 173 -8.89 -16.88 4.44
C GLN A 173 -9.52 -17.54 3.22
N ASP A 174 -10.55 -16.93 2.62
CA ASP A 174 -11.27 -17.44 1.45
C ASP A 174 -10.58 -17.10 0.12
N TYR A 175 -9.47 -16.35 0.14
CA TYR A 175 -8.78 -15.84 -1.05
C TYR A 175 -7.34 -16.32 -1.09
N ASN A 176 -6.76 -16.40 -2.30
CA ASN A 176 -5.43 -16.95 -2.47
C ASN A 176 -4.44 -16.03 -3.22
N ILE A 177 -4.90 -14.94 -3.81
CA ILE A 177 -4.03 -13.95 -4.46
C ILE A 177 -4.49 -12.54 -4.08
N PHE A 178 -3.56 -11.70 -3.66
CA PHE A 178 -3.81 -10.28 -3.40
C PHE A 178 -3.41 -9.44 -4.61
N ILE A 179 -4.33 -8.61 -5.11
CA ILE A 179 -4.03 -7.67 -6.20
C ILE A 179 -4.07 -6.23 -5.71
N ASN A 180 -3.14 -5.40 -6.19
CA ASN A 180 -3.08 -3.97 -5.91
C ASN A 180 -2.91 -3.18 -7.21
N THR A 181 -3.95 -2.48 -7.63
CA THR A 181 -4.07 -1.82 -8.93
C THR A 181 -3.76 -0.33 -8.89
N THR A 182 -3.11 0.14 -7.83
CA THR A 182 -2.89 1.57 -7.57
C THR A 182 -2.12 2.28 -8.69
N ASN A 183 -2.50 3.52 -8.97
CA ASN A 183 -1.74 4.40 -9.86
C ASN A 183 -0.58 5.10 -9.13
N PHE A 184 -0.66 5.18 -7.82
CA PHE A 184 0.38 5.80 -7.00
C PHE A 184 0.27 5.40 -5.53
N ASP A 185 1.38 4.99 -4.92
CA ASP A 185 1.44 4.69 -3.49
C ASP A 185 2.85 4.92 -2.92
N ASN A 186 2.96 4.90 -1.60
CA ASN A 186 4.23 4.99 -0.90
C ASN A 186 4.64 3.62 -0.32
N MET A 187 4.05 3.27 0.81
CA MET A 187 4.25 1.99 1.50
C MET A 187 2.89 1.52 2.05
N PRO A 188 2.07 0.84 1.22
CA PRO A 188 0.71 0.48 1.59
C PRO A 188 0.67 -0.60 2.66
N VAL A 189 0.03 -0.29 3.79
CA VAL A 189 -0.14 -1.22 4.90
C VAL A 189 -0.91 -2.48 4.47
N SER A 190 -1.89 -2.36 3.58
CA SER A 190 -2.66 -3.52 3.09
C SER A 190 -1.81 -4.55 2.33
N ILE A 191 -0.72 -4.14 1.67
CA ILE A 191 0.24 -5.08 1.06
C ILE A 191 1.08 -5.77 2.15
N ILE A 192 1.58 -5.01 3.13
CA ILE A 192 2.33 -5.57 4.27
C ILE A 192 1.47 -6.63 4.99
N GLU A 193 0.20 -6.31 5.20
CA GLU A 193 -0.78 -7.22 5.82
C GLU A 193 -1.04 -8.46 4.96
N ALA A 194 -1.20 -8.30 3.63
CA ALA A 194 -1.38 -9.42 2.70
C ALA A 194 -0.16 -10.36 2.70
N MET A 195 1.06 -9.81 2.66
CA MET A 195 2.31 -10.56 2.77
C MET A 195 2.39 -11.30 4.11
N ALA A 196 1.98 -10.66 5.21
CA ALA A 196 1.93 -11.29 6.53
C ALA A 196 0.96 -12.47 6.59
N LEU A 197 -0.18 -12.37 5.91
CA LEU A 197 -1.20 -13.42 5.83
C LEU A 197 -0.85 -14.59 4.89
N GLY A 198 0.29 -14.51 4.18
CA GLY A 198 0.69 -15.53 3.21
C GLY A 198 -0.06 -15.43 1.87
N LEU A 199 -0.53 -14.25 1.49
CA LEU A 199 -1.08 -14.00 0.16
C LEU A 199 0.05 -13.57 -0.79
N PRO A 200 0.26 -14.25 -1.92
CA PRO A 200 1.13 -13.74 -2.98
C PRO A 200 0.54 -12.44 -3.53
N VAL A 201 1.38 -11.45 -3.74
CA VAL A 201 0.98 -10.11 -4.15
C VAL A 201 1.31 -9.88 -5.62
N VAL A 202 0.31 -9.47 -6.41
CA VAL A 202 0.52 -8.87 -7.73
C VAL A 202 0.16 -7.40 -7.65
N SER A 203 1.12 -6.52 -7.93
CA SER A 203 0.93 -5.06 -7.77
C SER A 203 1.45 -4.30 -8.99
N THR A 204 0.93 -3.08 -9.17
CA THR A 204 1.51 -2.13 -10.14
C THR A 204 2.91 -1.68 -9.70
N HIS A 205 3.81 -1.53 -10.66
CA HIS A 205 5.18 -1.03 -10.47
C HIS A 205 5.18 0.51 -10.44
N VAL A 206 4.72 1.10 -9.32
CA VAL A 206 4.59 2.56 -9.17
C VAL A 206 5.07 3.04 -7.79
N GLY A 207 5.55 4.29 -7.72
CA GLY A 207 5.90 4.96 -6.47
C GLY A 207 6.86 4.15 -5.60
N GLY A 208 6.42 3.83 -4.39
CA GLY A 208 7.20 3.07 -3.42
C GLY A 208 7.13 1.55 -3.57
N MET A 209 6.32 1.01 -4.51
CA MET A 209 6.17 -0.44 -4.68
C MET A 209 7.47 -1.18 -4.92
N PRO A 210 8.39 -0.71 -5.80
CA PRO A 210 9.68 -1.38 -6.03
C PRO A 210 10.63 -1.36 -4.81
N PHE A 211 10.35 -0.51 -3.83
CA PHE A 211 11.10 -0.49 -2.57
C PHE A 211 10.50 -1.40 -1.50
N LEU A 212 9.24 -1.78 -1.65
CA LEU A 212 8.55 -2.71 -0.76
C LEU A 212 8.64 -4.15 -1.27
N ILE A 213 8.53 -4.36 -2.58
CA ILE A 213 8.51 -5.67 -3.25
C ILE A 213 9.65 -5.72 -4.25
N GLU A 214 10.58 -6.64 -4.09
CA GLU A 214 11.51 -7.05 -5.13
C GLU A 214 10.79 -7.99 -6.09
N ASN A 215 10.72 -7.58 -7.36
CA ASN A 215 9.93 -8.29 -8.37
C ASN A 215 10.44 -9.72 -8.59
N GLY A 216 9.58 -10.71 -8.42
CA GLY A 216 9.90 -12.13 -8.52
C GLY A 216 10.37 -12.77 -7.20
N GLU A 217 10.72 -11.97 -6.18
CA GLU A 217 11.20 -12.48 -4.89
C GLU A 217 10.15 -12.40 -3.77
N GLU A 218 9.44 -11.27 -3.61
CA GLU A 218 8.39 -11.10 -2.60
C GLU A 218 7.00 -10.85 -3.18
N GLY A 219 6.91 -10.76 -4.52
CA GLY A 219 5.66 -10.52 -5.26
C GLY A 219 5.96 -10.24 -6.71
N ILE A 220 4.93 -9.99 -7.51
CA ILE A 220 5.08 -9.66 -8.93
C ILE A 220 4.65 -8.21 -9.14
N LEU A 221 5.54 -7.41 -9.75
CA LEU A 221 5.28 -6.03 -10.13
C LEU A 221 5.06 -5.93 -11.64
N VAL A 222 3.94 -5.32 -12.03
CA VAL A 222 3.55 -5.15 -13.43
C VAL A 222 3.35 -3.67 -13.78
N ALA A 223 3.45 -3.33 -15.05
CA ALA A 223 3.20 -1.95 -15.50
C ALA A 223 1.76 -1.51 -15.14
N PRO A 224 1.56 -0.25 -14.74
CA PRO A 224 0.23 0.26 -14.40
C PRO A 224 -0.71 0.28 -15.62
N ASN A 225 -2.02 0.17 -15.37
CA ASN A 225 -3.07 0.19 -16.41
C ASN A 225 -2.94 -0.92 -17.47
N GLN A 226 -2.38 -2.07 -17.11
CA GLN A 226 -2.16 -3.21 -18.02
C GLN A 226 -2.81 -4.47 -17.42
N ALA A 227 -4.12 -4.67 -17.64
CA ALA A 227 -4.86 -5.82 -17.10
C ALA A 227 -4.28 -7.15 -17.58
N ASP A 228 -3.86 -7.25 -18.86
CA ASP A 228 -3.23 -8.45 -19.41
C ASP A 228 -1.97 -8.87 -18.66
N LEU A 229 -1.14 -7.92 -18.21
CA LEU A 229 0.05 -8.22 -17.44
C LEU A 229 -0.29 -8.76 -16.05
N PHE A 230 -1.36 -8.26 -15.42
CA PHE A 230 -1.89 -8.84 -14.18
C PHE A 230 -2.36 -10.27 -14.42
N VAL A 231 -3.16 -10.52 -15.46
CA VAL A 231 -3.63 -11.87 -15.83
C VAL A 231 -2.46 -12.81 -16.05
N LYS A 232 -1.43 -12.38 -16.80
CA LYS A 232 -0.21 -13.17 -17.00
C LYS A 232 0.49 -13.50 -15.68
N ALA A 233 0.67 -12.52 -14.79
CA ALA A 233 1.29 -12.70 -13.48
C ALA A 233 0.47 -13.66 -12.59
N ILE A 234 -0.85 -13.51 -12.55
CA ILE A 234 -1.76 -14.39 -11.80
C ILE A 234 -1.66 -15.84 -12.31
N LYS A 235 -1.68 -16.03 -13.63
CA LYS A 235 -1.52 -17.37 -14.24
C LYS A 235 -0.14 -17.96 -13.96
N GLN A 236 0.91 -17.16 -13.92
CA GLN A 236 2.26 -17.59 -13.52
C GLN A 236 2.29 -18.11 -12.08
N LEU A 237 1.66 -17.42 -11.14
CA LEU A 237 1.53 -17.86 -9.74
C LEU A 237 0.79 -19.20 -9.65
N GLN A 238 -0.29 -19.38 -10.42
CA GLN A 238 -1.07 -20.61 -10.47
C GLN A 238 -0.27 -21.78 -11.06
N ALA A 239 0.43 -21.53 -12.15
CA ALA A 239 1.17 -22.57 -12.89
C ALA A 239 2.46 -23.03 -12.18
N ASN A 240 3.02 -22.22 -11.28
CA ASN A 240 4.30 -22.49 -10.61
C ASN A 240 4.16 -22.40 -9.07
N PRO A 241 3.44 -23.33 -8.45
CA PRO A 241 3.13 -23.27 -7.02
C PRO A 241 4.37 -23.28 -6.12
N ASP A 242 5.42 -24.01 -6.47
CA ASP A 242 6.66 -24.06 -5.66
C ASP A 242 7.40 -22.71 -5.66
N GLU A 243 7.50 -22.04 -6.79
CA GLU A 243 8.06 -20.69 -6.87
C GLU A 243 7.18 -19.69 -6.12
N THR A 244 5.86 -19.85 -6.22
CA THR A 244 4.89 -19.01 -5.49
C THR A 244 5.03 -19.18 -3.98
N TYR A 245 5.20 -20.40 -3.49
CA TYR A 245 5.46 -20.63 -2.06
C TYR A 245 6.78 -20.05 -1.59
N ARG A 246 7.84 -20.12 -2.40
CA ARG A 246 9.11 -19.44 -2.09
C ARG A 246 8.93 -17.94 -1.98
N MET A 247 8.23 -17.33 -2.94
CA MET A 247 7.90 -15.89 -2.96
C MET A 247 7.10 -15.47 -1.72
N ILE A 248 6.08 -16.24 -1.33
CA ILE A 248 5.28 -16.01 -0.12
C ILE A 248 6.16 -16.07 1.14
N ALA A 249 7.06 -17.06 1.22
CA ALA A 249 7.96 -17.19 2.36
C ALA A 249 8.91 -16.01 2.49
N ASN A 250 9.48 -15.54 1.37
CA ASN A 250 10.33 -14.35 1.32
C ASN A 250 9.54 -13.10 1.74
N ALA A 251 8.33 -12.93 1.22
CA ALA A 251 7.42 -11.84 1.57
C ALA A 251 7.13 -11.83 3.08
N ARG A 252 6.79 -12.98 3.66
CA ARG A 252 6.56 -13.15 5.09
C ARG A 252 7.78 -12.75 5.91
N LYS A 253 8.96 -13.28 5.57
CA LYS A 253 10.22 -12.96 6.26
C LYS A 253 10.52 -11.45 6.21
N LYS A 254 10.27 -10.79 5.09
CA LYS A 254 10.47 -9.35 4.95
C LYS A 254 9.55 -8.54 5.88
N VAL A 255 8.27 -8.88 5.96
CA VAL A 255 7.32 -8.11 6.77
C VAL A 255 7.45 -8.38 8.27
N GLU A 256 8.15 -9.43 8.70
CA GLU A 256 8.52 -9.62 10.09
C GLU A 256 9.37 -8.47 10.63
N MET A 257 10.19 -7.84 9.77
CA MET A 257 10.95 -6.64 10.11
C MET A 257 10.09 -5.38 10.32
N PHE A 258 8.83 -5.44 9.91
CA PHE A 258 7.84 -4.35 10.07
C PHE A 258 6.90 -4.58 11.27
N ASP A 259 7.19 -5.60 12.11
CA ASP A 259 6.45 -5.79 13.35
C ASP A 259 6.66 -4.60 14.29
N TRP A 260 5.56 -4.16 14.91
CA TRP A 260 5.59 -3.09 15.90
C TRP A 260 6.62 -3.34 17.02
N GLU A 261 6.77 -4.58 17.47
CA GLU A 261 7.73 -4.94 18.52
C GLU A 261 9.19 -4.65 18.14
N ILE A 262 9.49 -4.67 16.83
CA ILE A 262 10.81 -4.32 16.28
C ILE A 262 10.91 -2.82 16.07
N VAL A 263 9.92 -2.24 15.36
CA VAL A 263 9.96 -0.85 14.87
C VAL A 263 9.77 0.17 16.00
N LYS A 264 9.02 -0.17 17.06
CA LYS A 264 8.82 0.73 18.22
C LYS A 264 10.13 1.23 18.84
N LYS A 265 11.20 0.45 18.78
CA LYS A 265 12.53 0.85 19.31
C LYS A 265 13.10 2.05 18.56
N GLN A 266 12.87 2.12 17.25
CA GLN A 266 13.29 3.26 16.43
C GLN A 266 12.48 4.52 16.79
N TRP A 267 11.17 4.37 17.02
CA TRP A 267 10.30 5.46 17.47
C TRP A 267 10.72 6.00 18.85
N PHE A 268 11.02 5.12 19.80
CA PHE A 268 11.51 5.54 21.11
C PHE A 268 12.80 6.34 21.01
N GLY A 269 13.76 5.92 20.16
CA GLY A 269 14.98 6.68 19.91
C GLY A 269 14.74 8.11 19.39
N ILE A 270 13.69 8.31 18.54
CA ILE A 270 13.33 9.65 18.03
C ILE A 270 12.60 10.51 19.10
N LEU A 271 11.78 9.87 19.94
CA LEU A 271 10.94 10.58 20.90
C LEU A 271 11.65 10.92 22.21
N SER A 272 12.71 10.18 22.58
CA SER A 272 13.50 10.41 23.79
C SER A 272 14.69 11.38 23.62
N GLY A 273 15.05 11.74 22.40
CA GLY A 273 16.08 12.76 22.07
C GLY A 273 15.44 14.07 21.68
#